data_b5465163232dbe7dee9ec0de10eb0482
#
_entry.id   b5465163232dbe7dee9ec0de10eb0482
#
_cell.length_a   1.000
_cell.length_b   1.000
_cell.length_c   1.000
_cell.angle_alpha   90.00
_cell.angle_beta   90.00
_cell.angle_gamma   90.00
#
_symmetry.space_group_name_H-M   'P 1'
#
loop_
_entity.id
_entity.type
_entity.pdbx_description
1 polymer ?
#
loop_
_entity_poly.entity_id
_entity_poly.type
_entity_poly.pdbx_seq_one_letter_code
_entity_poly.pdbx_strand_id
1 'polypeptide(L)'
;LIGLMVYFLMTSLGEMAAYMPVSGSFCTYGSRFVEDGFGFALGWNYWYNWAVTIAAELVAAQLVMSFWFPEVPGIYWSAIFLGIMFGLNVISARGFGESEFWFALIKVVTVVIFIGVGLATIFGIMHGVESPGFSNFTMGDAPFVGGFQAMVGVAMIAGFSFQGTELIGIAAGESENPRKNIPIAIRQVFWRILMFYILAIFVIGMLIPYTDPNLLKNDASDISVSPFTLLFERAGFAAAAGLMNAVILSAILSAGNSGMYASTRMLYNLALEGKAPRLFSRVSRSGVPRNALYATTLVGALCFLTSAFGDSTVYTWLLNTSGMCGFIAWLGIAISHYRFRKGYLAQGGRLEDLPYRAKLFPFGPLFAFALCMVITLGQNYQALVGERIDWIGLLATYISLPLFLAIWLGYRWKKRARFVRYHEMDVSPTNT
;
A
#
# COMPACT_ATOMS: atom_id res chain seq x y z
N LEU A 1 -11.90 -1.72 -11.70
CA LEU A 1 -12.56 -0.75 -10.82
C LEU A 1 -11.58 -0.15 -9.82
N ILE A 2 -10.89 -0.98 -9.01
CA ILE A 2 -9.91 -0.51 -8.01
C ILE A 2 -8.75 0.25 -8.64
N GLY A 3 -8.18 -0.24 -9.74
CA GLY A 3 -7.12 0.49 -10.46
C GLY A 3 -7.55 1.89 -10.92
N LEU A 4 -8.82 2.06 -11.31
CA LEU A 4 -9.36 3.38 -11.67
C LEU A 4 -9.50 4.28 -10.44
N MET A 5 -9.95 3.76 -9.31
CA MET A 5 -9.99 4.48 -8.04
C MET A 5 -8.60 4.99 -7.65
N VAL A 6 -7.61 4.09 -7.67
CA VAL A 6 -6.22 4.43 -7.33
C VAL A 6 -5.66 5.46 -8.31
N TYR A 7 -5.95 5.34 -9.61
CA TYR A 7 -5.55 6.33 -10.59
C TYR A 7 -6.08 7.73 -10.24
N PHE A 8 -7.37 7.85 -9.87
CA PHE A 8 -7.92 9.14 -9.44
C PHE A 8 -7.33 9.65 -8.13
N LEU A 9 -7.06 8.75 -7.18
CA LEU A 9 -6.36 9.13 -5.95
C LEU A 9 -4.95 9.67 -6.23
N MET A 10 -4.21 8.98 -7.09
CA MET A 10 -2.84 9.38 -7.43
C MET A 10 -2.79 10.67 -8.24
N THR A 11 -3.72 10.88 -9.17
CA THR A 11 -3.83 12.18 -9.87
C THR A 11 -4.21 13.31 -8.92
N SER A 12 -5.09 13.04 -7.96
CA SER A 12 -5.45 14.00 -6.90
C SER A 12 -4.27 14.36 -6.01
N LEU A 13 -3.52 13.36 -5.55
CA LEU A 13 -2.30 13.56 -4.77
C LEU A 13 -1.23 14.29 -5.59
N GLY A 14 -1.07 13.90 -6.84
CA GLY A 14 -0.08 14.49 -7.76
C GLY A 14 -0.30 15.98 -8.00
N GLU A 15 -1.56 16.45 -8.08
CA GLU A 15 -1.87 17.86 -8.22
C GLU A 15 -1.42 18.66 -7.01
N MET A 16 -1.76 18.18 -5.80
CA MET A 16 -1.34 18.84 -4.57
C MET A 16 0.18 18.79 -4.38
N ALA A 17 0.79 17.63 -4.64
CA ALA A 17 2.22 17.42 -4.42
C ALA A 17 3.11 18.16 -5.44
N ALA A 18 2.66 18.35 -6.69
CA ALA A 18 3.38 19.13 -7.68
C ALA A 18 3.30 20.64 -7.40
N TYR A 19 2.17 21.08 -6.82
CA TYR A 19 1.95 22.50 -6.47
C TYR A 19 2.59 22.86 -5.14
N MET A 20 2.49 21.98 -4.15
CA MET A 20 2.92 22.19 -2.77
C MET A 20 3.71 20.97 -2.28
N PRO A 21 4.97 20.82 -2.70
CA PRO A 21 5.81 19.68 -2.30
C PRO A 21 6.23 19.83 -0.84
N VAL A 22 5.61 19.05 0.04
CA VAL A 22 5.89 19.01 1.48
C VAL A 22 6.13 17.59 1.94
N SER A 23 7.08 17.38 2.84
CA SER A 23 7.43 16.05 3.35
C SER A 23 6.30 15.39 4.14
N GLY A 24 5.41 16.18 4.77
CA GLY A 24 4.20 15.67 5.44
C GLY A 24 3.08 15.25 4.47
N SER A 25 3.20 15.58 3.16
CA SER A 25 2.27 15.19 2.10
C SER A 25 0.80 15.36 2.50
N PHE A 26 -0.04 14.35 2.26
CA PHE A 26 -1.48 14.39 2.53
C PHE A 26 -1.86 14.64 4.00
N CYS A 27 -0.97 14.42 4.95
CA CYS A 27 -1.19 14.78 6.36
C CYS A 27 -1.16 16.30 6.52
N THR A 28 -0.18 16.97 5.89
CA THR A 28 -0.09 18.42 5.85
C THR A 28 -1.25 19.01 5.03
N TYR A 29 -1.62 18.41 3.91
CA TYR A 29 -2.79 18.83 3.11
C TYR A 29 -4.08 18.68 3.91
N GLY A 30 -4.24 17.59 4.68
CA GLY A 30 -5.35 17.41 5.62
C GLY A 30 -5.45 18.53 6.64
N SER A 31 -4.32 18.95 7.22
CA SER A 31 -4.27 20.09 8.15
C SER A 31 -4.64 21.41 7.49
N ARG A 32 -4.08 21.70 6.30
CA ARG A 32 -4.26 22.98 5.60
C ARG A 32 -5.63 23.13 4.95
N PHE A 33 -6.19 22.05 4.40
CA PHE A 33 -7.39 22.12 3.57
C PHE A 33 -8.65 21.58 4.24
N VAL A 34 -8.51 20.74 5.27
CA VAL A 34 -9.65 20.17 5.99
C VAL A 34 -9.72 20.72 7.40
N GLU A 35 -8.83 20.29 8.27
CA GLU A 35 -8.75 20.70 9.68
C GLU A 35 -7.41 20.21 10.26
N ASP A 36 -6.80 20.98 11.15
CA ASP A 36 -5.52 20.61 11.77
C ASP A 36 -5.60 19.29 12.55
N GLY A 37 -6.70 19.03 13.25
CA GLY A 37 -6.95 17.75 13.94
C GLY A 37 -7.08 16.56 12.98
N PHE A 38 -7.65 16.78 11.80
CA PHE A 38 -7.75 15.76 10.77
C PHE A 38 -6.37 15.37 10.24
N GLY A 39 -5.53 16.36 9.90
CA GLY A 39 -4.15 16.08 9.46
C GLY A 39 -3.29 15.48 10.56
N PHE A 40 -3.50 15.87 11.83
CA PHE A 40 -2.87 15.21 12.98
C PHE A 40 -3.21 13.72 13.04
N ALA A 41 -4.49 13.38 12.95
CA ALA A 41 -4.95 11.99 12.99
C ALA A 41 -4.45 11.19 11.78
N LEU A 42 -4.46 11.79 10.57
CA LEU A 42 -3.90 11.15 9.37
C LEU A 42 -2.41 10.83 9.52
N GLY A 43 -1.63 11.72 10.12
CA GLY A 43 -0.19 11.50 10.32
C GLY A 43 0.10 10.33 11.25
N TRP A 44 -0.57 10.26 12.40
CA TRP A 44 -0.45 9.14 13.33
C TRP A 44 -0.96 7.82 12.73
N ASN A 45 -2.11 7.87 12.04
CA ASN A 45 -2.66 6.71 11.33
C ASN A 45 -1.68 6.17 10.27
N TYR A 46 -1.05 7.04 9.49
CA TYR A 46 -0.14 6.62 8.43
C TYR A 46 1.21 6.12 8.95
N TRP A 47 1.73 6.71 10.03
CA TRP A 47 2.88 6.16 10.73
C TRP A 47 2.59 4.73 11.21
N TYR A 48 1.46 4.54 11.88
CA TYR A 48 1.04 3.25 12.40
C TYR A 48 0.79 2.24 11.28
N ASN A 49 0.15 2.67 10.19
CA ASN A 49 -0.05 1.85 9.00
C ASN A 49 1.25 1.16 8.55
N TRP A 50 2.27 1.94 8.24
CA TRP A 50 3.53 1.40 7.76
C TRP A 50 4.31 0.64 8.83
N ALA A 51 4.24 1.05 10.09
CA ALA A 51 4.87 0.33 11.19
C ALA A 51 4.26 -1.06 11.39
N VAL A 52 2.94 -1.22 11.25
CA VAL A 52 2.25 -2.52 11.27
C VAL A 52 2.50 -3.31 9.99
N THR A 53 2.59 -2.65 8.84
CA THR A 53 2.96 -3.30 7.57
C THR A 53 4.31 -4.00 7.67
N ILE A 54 5.31 -3.40 8.34
CA ILE A 54 6.60 -4.06 8.57
C ILE A 54 6.39 -5.41 9.29
N ALA A 55 5.57 -5.43 10.34
CA ALA A 55 5.28 -6.67 11.06
C ALA A 55 4.58 -7.71 10.16
N ALA A 56 3.61 -7.30 9.33
CA ALA A 56 2.93 -8.18 8.39
C ALA A 56 3.91 -8.76 7.35
N GLU A 57 4.78 -7.93 6.79
CA GLU A 57 5.79 -8.36 5.81
C GLU A 57 6.81 -9.33 6.43
N LEU A 58 7.18 -9.14 7.71
CA LEU A 58 8.06 -10.06 8.41
C LEU A 58 7.41 -11.43 8.64
N VAL A 59 6.11 -11.46 8.96
CA VAL A 59 5.36 -12.72 9.04
C VAL A 59 5.23 -13.37 7.67
N ALA A 60 4.97 -12.62 6.61
CA ALA A 60 4.98 -13.14 5.25
C ALA A 60 6.35 -13.72 4.86
N ALA A 61 7.44 -13.01 5.22
CA ALA A 61 8.80 -13.48 4.92
C ALA A 61 9.13 -14.81 5.62
N GLN A 62 8.73 -14.99 6.89
CA GLN A 62 8.95 -16.26 7.59
C GLN A 62 8.15 -17.41 6.96
N LEU A 63 6.92 -17.15 6.49
CA LEU A 63 6.11 -18.15 5.79
C LEU A 63 6.77 -18.58 4.46
N VAL A 64 7.34 -17.63 3.69
CA VAL A 64 8.10 -17.97 2.47
C VAL A 64 9.36 -18.78 2.81
N MET A 65 10.06 -18.45 3.90
CA MET A 65 11.26 -19.20 4.33
C MET A 65 10.96 -20.64 4.70
N SER A 66 9.76 -20.98 5.16
CA SER A 66 9.37 -22.36 5.47
C SER A 66 9.40 -23.27 4.24
N PHE A 67 9.37 -22.72 3.03
CA PHE A 67 9.55 -23.50 1.79
C PHE A 67 10.93 -24.17 1.71
N TRP A 68 11.99 -23.48 2.13
CA TRP A 68 13.36 -24.03 2.11
C TRP A 68 13.78 -24.64 3.43
N PHE A 69 13.23 -24.16 4.53
CA PHE A 69 13.65 -24.51 5.88
C PHE A 69 12.44 -24.78 6.79
N PRO A 70 11.64 -25.84 6.50
CA PRO A 70 10.41 -26.13 7.24
C PRO A 70 10.64 -26.44 8.72
N GLU A 71 11.83 -26.95 9.08
CA GLU A 71 12.19 -27.32 10.45
C GLU A 71 12.63 -26.11 11.31
N VAL A 72 12.89 -24.94 10.68
CA VAL A 72 13.36 -23.76 11.40
C VAL A 72 12.17 -22.91 11.83
N PRO A 73 11.98 -22.67 13.15
CA PRO A 73 10.89 -21.81 13.61
C PRO A 73 10.93 -20.43 12.96
N GLY A 74 9.79 -19.98 12.41
CA GLY A 74 9.69 -18.75 11.64
C GLY A 74 10.15 -17.49 12.37
N ILE A 75 10.02 -17.48 13.70
CA ILE A 75 10.44 -16.36 14.54
C ILE A 75 11.92 -15.98 14.37
N TYR A 76 12.82 -16.94 14.09
CA TYR A 76 14.23 -16.65 13.83
C TYR A 76 14.41 -15.86 12.53
N TRP A 77 13.63 -16.20 11.49
CA TRP A 77 13.62 -15.47 10.23
C TRP A 77 13.11 -14.05 10.40
N SER A 78 12.02 -13.87 11.14
CA SER A 78 11.50 -12.54 11.46
C SER A 78 12.53 -11.69 12.22
N ALA A 79 13.25 -12.26 13.18
CA ALA A 79 14.29 -11.55 13.93
C ALA A 79 15.47 -11.14 13.02
N ILE A 80 15.93 -12.04 12.15
CA ILE A 80 17.02 -11.79 11.20
C ILE A 80 16.62 -10.67 10.23
N PHE A 81 15.44 -10.77 9.61
CA PHE A 81 14.99 -9.78 8.64
C PHE A 81 14.68 -8.42 9.27
N LEU A 82 14.09 -8.39 10.46
CA LEU A 82 13.92 -7.15 11.22
C LEU A 82 15.28 -6.48 11.52
N GLY A 83 16.27 -7.28 11.93
CA GLY A 83 17.64 -6.80 12.16
C GLY A 83 18.29 -6.24 10.89
N ILE A 84 18.13 -6.91 9.75
CA ILE A 84 18.64 -6.45 8.44
C ILE A 84 17.96 -5.12 8.04
N MET A 85 16.63 -5.05 8.08
CA MET A 85 15.88 -3.82 7.73
C MET A 85 16.27 -2.66 8.64
N PHE A 86 16.35 -2.91 9.95
CA PHE A 86 16.82 -1.91 10.92
C PHE A 86 18.24 -1.43 10.60
N GLY A 87 19.17 -2.37 10.33
CA GLY A 87 20.56 -2.06 9.97
C GLY A 87 20.65 -1.18 8.72
N LEU A 88 19.91 -1.52 7.66
CA LEU A 88 19.86 -0.74 6.42
C LEU A 88 19.38 0.70 6.67
N ASN A 89 18.36 0.86 7.51
CA ASN A 89 17.76 2.17 7.79
C ASN A 89 18.59 3.00 8.80
N VAL A 90 19.40 2.36 9.68
CA VAL A 90 20.21 3.08 10.68
C VAL A 90 21.50 3.63 10.12
N ILE A 91 22.06 2.99 9.07
CA ILE A 91 23.37 3.33 8.50
C ILE A 91 23.28 4.65 7.72
N SER A 92 22.41 4.71 6.70
CA SER A 92 22.21 5.95 5.93
C SER A 92 20.95 5.89 5.05
N ALA A 93 20.39 7.07 4.74
CA ALA A 93 19.33 7.19 3.74
C ALA A 93 19.80 6.81 2.32
N ARG A 94 21.08 6.96 2.01
CA ARG A 94 21.66 6.57 0.72
C ARG A 94 21.71 5.05 0.55
N GLY A 95 22.09 4.31 1.59
CA GLY A 95 22.07 2.83 1.58
C GLY A 95 20.67 2.26 1.40
N PHE A 96 19.65 2.92 1.96
CA PHE A 96 18.25 2.60 1.67
C PHE A 96 17.94 2.73 0.17
N GLY A 97 18.25 3.87 -0.46
CA GLY A 97 17.94 4.12 -1.87
C GLY A 97 18.61 3.10 -2.82
N GLU A 98 19.86 2.72 -2.55
CA GLU A 98 20.58 1.72 -3.35
C GLU A 98 19.96 0.32 -3.21
N SER A 99 19.63 -0.11 -2.00
CA SER A 99 18.99 -1.42 -1.79
C SER A 99 17.61 -1.49 -2.44
N GLU A 100 16.80 -0.44 -2.32
CA GLU A 100 15.46 -0.37 -2.92
C GLU A 100 15.50 -0.39 -4.44
N PHE A 101 16.51 0.24 -5.06
CA PHE A 101 16.71 0.18 -6.51
C PHE A 101 16.89 -1.27 -6.99
N TRP A 102 17.76 -2.05 -6.36
CA TRP A 102 17.99 -3.44 -6.74
C TRP A 102 16.78 -4.33 -6.48
N PHE A 103 16.11 -4.18 -5.34
CA PHE A 103 14.87 -4.89 -5.07
C PHE A 103 13.78 -4.55 -6.07
N ALA A 104 13.62 -3.29 -6.42
CA ALA A 104 12.64 -2.85 -7.43
C ALA A 104 12.97 -3.43 -8.82
N LEU A 105 14.24 -3.44 -9.21
CA LEU A 105 14.69 -3.99 -10.47
C LEU A 105 14.36 -5.48 -10.60
N ILE A 106 14.66 -6.28 -9.56
CA ILE A 106 14.35 -7.71 -9.52
C ILE A 106 12.84 -7.93 -9.72
N LYS A 107 11.99 -7.21 -8.99
CA LYS A 107 10.53 -7.30 -9.12
C LYS A 107 10.05 -7.00 -10.54
N VAL A 108 10.50 -5.87 -11.10
CA VAL A 108 10.09 -5.43 -12.43
C VAL A 108 10.51 -6.43 -13.51
N VAL A 109 11.77 -6.85 -13.49
CA VAL A 109 12.29 -7.82 -14.46
C VAL A 109 11.53 -9.15 -14.38
N THR A 110 11.28 -9.63 -13.17
CA THR A 110 10.55 -10.90 -12.99
C THR A 110 9.12 -10.82 -13.54
N VAL A 111 8.39 -9.74 -13.26
CA VAL A 111 7.02 -9.60 -13.77
C VAL A 111 7.01 -9.41 -15.29
N VAL A 112 7.97 -8.71 -15.86
CA VAL A 112 8.10 -8.58 -17.32
C VAL A 112 8.38 -9.95 -17.98
N ILE A 113 9.30 -10.75 -17.39
CA ILE A 113 9.58 -12.12 -17.86
C ILE A 113 8.32 -12.97 -17.73
N PHE A 114 7.63 -12.91 -16.59
CA PHE A 114 6.38 -13.63 -16.34
C PHE A 114 5.32 -13.31 -17.41
N ILE A 115 5.08 -12.04 -17.69
CA ILE A 115 4.14 -11.61 -18.73
C ILE A 115 4.59 -12.12 -20.10
N GLY A 116 5.89 -12.01 -20.42
CA GLY A 116 6.45 -12.47 -21.69
C GLY A 116 6.28 -13.97 -21.90
N VAL A 117 6.65 -14.78 -20.91
CA VAL A 117 6.47 -16.25 -20.94
C VAL A 117 4.99 -16.60 -21.01
N GLY A 118 4.15 -15.94 -20.22
CA GLY A 118 2.71 -16.18 -20.23
C GLY A 118 2.06 -15.87 -21.59
N LEU A 119 2.40 -14.75 -22.20
CA LEU A 119 1.91 -14.41 -23.53
C LEU A 119 2.44 -15.39 -24.59
N ALA A 120 3.72 -15.78 -24.52
CA ALA A 120 4.29 -16.79 -25.43
C ALA A 120 3.54 -18.14 -25.32
N THR A 121 3.16 -18.54 -24.12
CA THR A 121 2.32 -19.74 -23.87
C THR A 121 0.92 -19.58 -24.45
N ILE A 122 0.26 -18.43 -24.21
CA ILE A 122 -1.09 -18.14 -24.72
C ILE A 122 -1.12 -18.19 -26.26
N PHE A 123 -0.08 -17.68 -26.93
CA PHE A 123 0.02 -17.67 -28.39
C PHE A 123 0.59 -18.99 -28.98
N GLY A 124 0.83 -20.01 -28.15
CA GLY A 124 1.34 -21.31 -28.62
C GLY A 124 2.79 -21.28 -29.14
N ILE A 125 3.58 -20.29 -28.74
CA ILE A 125 5.01 -20.16 -29.12
C ILE A 125 5.87 -21.15 -28.30
N MET A 126 5.43 -21.51 -27.10
CA MET A 126 6.13 -22.44 -26.22
C MET A 126 5.88 -23.87 -26.68
N HIS A 127 6.95 -24.58 -27.10
CA HIS A 127 6.86 -25.97 -27.51
C HIS A 127 6.53 -26.89 -26.31
N GLY A 128 5.58 -27.83 -26.51
CA GLY A 128 5.21 -28.83 -25.50
C GLY A 128 4.19 -28.36 -24.47
N VAL A 129 3.67 -27.15 -24.60
CA VAL A 129 2.59 -26.62 -23.74
C VAL A 129 1.39 -26.29 -24.62
N GLU A 130 0.23 -26.88 -24.29
CA GLU A 130 -1.02 -26.55 -24.99
C GLU A 130 -1.46 -25.11 -24.69
N SER A 131 -1.81 -24.36 -25.75
CA SER A 131 -2.39 -23.04 -25.60
C SER A 131 -3.84 -23.16 -25.16
N PRO A 132 -4.23 -22.69 -23.95
CA PRO A 132 -5.63 -22.76 -23.49
C PRO A 132 -6.53 -21.78 -24.24
N GLY A 133 -5.98 -20.80 -24.95
CA GLY A 133 -6.75 -19.71 -25.56
C GLY A 133 -7.61 -18.99 -24.53
N PHE A 134 -8.89 -18.73 -24.84
CA PHE A 134 -9.85 -18.13 -23.93
C PHE A 134 -10.70 -19.15 -23.16
N SER A 135 -10.38 -20.45 -23.18
CA SER A 135 -11.20 -21.50 -22.60
C SER A 135 -11.48 -21.29 -21.11
N ASN A 136 -10.47 -20.82 -20.36
CA ASN A 136 -10.61 -20.55 -18.93
C ASN A 136 -11.61 -19.44 -18.60
N PHE A 137 -11.86 -18.51 -19.52
CA PHE A 137 -12.85 -17.44 -19.35
C PHE A 137 -14.27 -17.85 -19.76
N THR A 138 -14.44 -19.04 -20.32
CA THR A 138 -15.74 -19.56 -20.78
C THR A 138 -16.12 -20.88 -20.10
N MET A 139 -15.28 -21.39 -19.21
CA MET A 139 -15.48 -22.65 -18.49
C MET A 139 -16.39 -22.44 -17.27
N GLY A 140 -17.40 -23.28 -17.11
CA GLY A 140 -18.32 -23.23 -15.95
C GLY A 140 -18.98 -21.87 -15.79
N ASP A 141 -18.85 -21.30 -14.61
CA ASP A 141 -19.40 -19.97 -14.26
C ASP A 141 -18.47 -18.79 -14.61
N ALA A 142 -17.33 -19.06 -15.26
CA ALA A 142 -16.44 -17.99 -15.71
C ALA A 142 -17.14 -17.07 -16.75
N PRO A 143 -16.75 -15.79 -16.89
CA PRO A 143 -15.63 -15.12 -16.21
C PRO A 143 -15.96 -14.53 -14.83
N PHE A 144 -17.21 -14.55 -14.38
CA PHE A 144 -17.67 -13.91 -13.13
C PHE A 144 -18.17 -14.94 -12.12
N VAL A 145 -17.30 -15.85 -11.72
CA VAL A 145 -17.59 -16.89 -10.73
C VAL A 145 -18.10 -16.28 -9.43
N GLY A 146 -19.26 -16.75 -8.94
CA GLY A 146 -19.95 -16.19 -7.77
C GLY A 146 -20.62 -14.83 -8.00
N GLY A 147 -20.67 -14.36 -9.25
CA GLY A 147 -21.42 -13.19 -9.68
C GLY A 147 -20.97 -11.87 -9.03
N PHE A 148 -21.91 -10.93 -8.93
CA PHE A 148 -21.63 -9.57 -8.42
C PHE A 148 -21.11 -9.57 -6.96
N GLN A 149 -21.63 -10.45 -6.11
CA GLN A 149 -21.22 -10.55 -4.71
C GLN A 149 -19.75 -10.94 -4.56
N ALA A 150 -19.29 -11.92 -5.31
CA ALA A 150 -17.88 -12.31 -5.32
C ALA A 150 -16.98 -11.20 -5.87
N MET A 151 -17.43 -10.51 -6.92
CA MET A 151 -16.71 -9.35 -7.47
C MET A 151 -16.53 -8.23 -6.44
N VAL A 152 -17.55 -7.95 -5.63
CA VAL A 152 -17.47 -6.97 -4.53
C VAL A 152 -16.49 -7.49 -3.47
N GLY A 153 -16.57 -8.74 -3.05
CA GLY A 153 -15.64 -9.34 -2.09
C GLY A 153 -14.18 -9.24 -2.54
N VAL A 154 -13.89 -9.58 -3.81
CA VAL A 154 -12.54 -9.43 -4.38
C VAL A 154 -12.09 -7.97 -4.40
N ALA A 155 -12.99 -7.02 -4.70
CA ALA A 155 -12.67 -5.61 -4.71
C ALA A 155 -12.21 -5.10 -3.32
N MET A 156 -12.80 -5.63 -2.24
CA MET A 156 -12.40 -5.30 -0.86
C MET A 156 -10.95 -5.71 -0.59
N ILE A 157 -10.57 -6.92 -0.98
CA ILE A 157 -9.22 -7.47 -0.79
C ILE A 157 -8.22 -6.80 -1.75
N ALA A 158 -8.59 -6.65 -3.03
CA ALA A 158 -7.73 -6.07 -4.06
C ALA A 158 -7.27 -4.64 -3.74
N GLY A 159 -8.06 -3.88 -2.99
CA GLY A 159 -7.69 -2.52 -2.57
C GLY A 159 -6.36 -2.46 -1.83
N PHE A 160 -6.11 -3.43 -0.94
CA PHE A 160 -4.84 -3.50 -0.19
C PHE A 160 -3.63 -3.61 -1.12
N SER A 161 -3.72 -4.41 -2.20
CA SER A 161 -2.61 -4.65 -3.15
C SER A 161 -2.08 -3.38 -3.82
N PHE A 162 -2.85 -2.29 -3.84
CA PHE A 162 -2.45 -1.02 -4.44
C PHE A 162 -1.84 -0.04 -3.43
N GLN A 163 -1.85 -0.35 -2.14
CA GLN A 163 -1.26 0.52 -1.12
C GLN A 163 0.25 0.67 -1.33
N GLY A 164 0.79 1.82 -0.93
CA GLY A 164 2.16 2.21 -1.22
C GLY A 164 2.33 3.07 -2.49
N THR A 165 1.32 3.16 -3.36
CA THR A 165 1.36 4.08 -4.50
C THR A 165 1.40 5.55 -4.06
N GLU A 166 0.80 5.89 -2.92
CA GLU A 166 0.77 7.22 -2.31
C GLU A 166 2.12 7.68 -1.72
N LEU A 167 3.11 6.79 -1.60
CA LEU A 167 4.48 7.14 -1.18
C LEU A 167 5.12 8.21 -2.09
N ILE A 168 4.69 8.31 -3.33
CA ILE A 168 5.09 9.38 -4.27
C ILE A 168 4.84 10.77 -3.66
N GLY A 169 3.74 10.94 -2.93
CA GLY A 169 3.42 12.20 -2.27
C GLY A 169 4.40 12.54 -1.15
N ILE A 170 4.88 11.56 -0.40
CA ILE A 170 5.87 11.75 0.67
C ILE A 170 7.24 12.08 0.06
N ALA A 171 7.63 11.33 -0.97
CA ALA A 171 8.89 11.57 -1.69
C ALA A 171 8.92 12.93 -2.40
N ALA A 172 7.77 13.57 -2.64
CA ALA A 172 7.70 14.88 -3.27
C ALA A 172 8.45 15.96 -2.51
N GLY A 173 8.41 15.92 -1.17
CA GLY A 173 9.10 16.88 -0.32
C GLY A 173 10.63 16.73 -0.32
N GLU A 174 11.16 15.60 -0.79
CA GLU A 174 12.60 15.33 -0.89
C GLU A 174 13.09 15.40 -2.36
N SER A 175 12.21 15.69 -3.31
CA SER A 175 12.54 15.74 -4.74
C SER A 175 13.22 17.05 -5.10
N GLU A 176 14.31 17.00 -5.86
CA GLU A 176 15.03 18.20 -6.35
C GLU A 176 14.17 19.07 -7.28
N ASN A 177 13.27 18.47 -8.07
CA ASN A 177 12.37 19.21 -8.96
C ASN A 177 10.96 18.60 -8.95
N PRO A 178 10.16 18.84 -7.90
CA PRO A 178 8.85 18.24 -7.73
C PRO A 178 7.88 18.55 -8.87
N ARG A 179 7.91 19.80 -9.38
CA ARG A 179 7.03 20.24 -10.48
C ARG A 179 7.19 19.41 -11.75
N LYS A 180 8.39 18.89 -12.02
CA LYS A 180 8.69 18.02 -13.16
C LYS A 180 8.55 16.54 -12.81
N ASN A 181 9.09 16.13 -11.66
CA ASN A 181 9.22 14.73 -11.30
C ASN A 181 7.88 14.11 -10.88
N ILE A 182 7.01 14.84 -10.17
CA ILE A 182 5.72 14.31 -9.72
C ILE A 182 4.79 13.96 -10.88
N PRO A 183 4.58 14.81 -11.92
CA PRO A 183 3.78 14.41 -13.07
C PRO A 183 4.31 13.17 -13.79
N ILE A 184 5.64 13.00 -13.86
CA ILE A 184 6.26 11.80 -14.45
C ILE A 184 5.95 10.58 -13.60
N ALA A 185 6.13 10.66 -12.27
CA ALA A 185 5.85 9.58 -11.34
C ALA A 185 4.37 9.15 -11.38
N ILE A 186 3.43 10.10 -11.42
CA ILE A 186 1.98 9.78 -11.55
C ILE A 186 1.68 9.05 -12.87
N ARG A 187 2.34 9.43 -13.97
CA ARG A 187 2.20 8.71 -15.24
C ARG A 187 2.74 7.29 -15.16
N GLN A 188 3.83 7.09 -14.43
CA GLN A 188 4.40 5.75 -14.19
C GLN A 188 3.45 4.87 -13.36
N VAL A 189 2.69 5.43 -12.41
CA VAL A 189 1.67 4.67 -11.67
C VAL A 189 0.62 4.06 -12.61
N PHE A 190 0.16 4.82 -13.63
CA PHE A 190 -0.78 4.30 -14.62
C PHE A 190 -0.22 3.05 -15.32
N TRP A 191 1.02 3.10 -15.81
CA TRP A 191 1.67 1.96 -16.46
C TRP A 191 1.91 0.80 -15.51
N ARG A 192 2.24 1.08 -14.25
CA ARG A 192 2.36 0.05 -13.20
C ARG A 192 1.03 -0.68 -13.00
N ILE A 193 -0.07 0.05 -12.87
CA ILE A 193 -1.41 -0.55 -12.72
C ILE A 193 -1.72 -1.42 -13.95
N LEU A 194 -1.50 -0.91 -15.14
CA LEU A 194 -1.80 -1.63 -16.37
C LEU A 194 -0.99 -2.93 -16.48
N MET A 195 0.33 -2.86 -16.28
CA MET A 195 1.21 -4.01 -16.47
C MET A 195 1.19 -4.98 -15.30
N PHE A 196 1.40 -4.51 -14.07
CA PHE A 196 1.62 -5.40 -12.93
C PHE A 196 0.33 -5.93 -12.31
N TYR A 197 -0.79 -5.28 -12.53
CA TYR A 197 -2.08 -5.75 -12.02
C TYR A 197 -2.96 -6.28 -13.14
N ILE A 198 -3.35 -5.45 -14.10
CA ILE A 198 -4.33 -5.85 -15.13
C ILE A 198 -3.75 -6.93 -16.04
N LEU A 199 -2.58 -6.69 -16.64
CA LEU A 199 -1.99 -7.64 -17.60
C LEU A 199 -1.49 -8.92 -16.92
N ALA A 200 -0.87 -8.82 -15.72
CA ALA A 200 -0.42 -9.99 -14.99
C ALA A 200 -1.60 -10.88 -14.57
N ILE A 201 -2.68 -10.29 -14.02
CA ILE A 201 -3.88 -11.04 -13.63
C ILE A 201 -4.57 -11.63 -14.86
N PHE A 202 -4.61 -10.90 -15.98
CA PHE A 202 -5.14 -11.42 -17.24
C PHE A 202 -4.38 -12.66 -17.73
N VAL A 203 -3.04 -12.61 -17.71
CA VAL A 203 -2.18 -13.75 -18.09
C VAL A 203 -2.42 -14.94 -17.15
N ILE A 204 -2.52 -14.71 -15.84
CA ILE A 204 -2.85 -15.78 -14.88
C ILE A 204 -4.21 -16.41 -15.22
N GLY A 205 -5.24 -15.60 -15.40
CA GLY A 205 -6.59 -16.09 -15.72
C GLY A 205 -6.69 -16.82 -17.05
N MET A 206 -5.86 -16.45 -18.04
CA MET A 206 -5.78 -17.20 -19.32
C MET A 206 -5.16 -18.59 -19.15
N LEU A 207 -4.14 -18.74 -18.29
CA LEU A 207 -3.33 -19.95 -18.19
C LEU A 207 -3.72 -20.89 -17.06
N ILE A 208 -4.31 -20.35 -15.98
CA ILE A 208 -4.70 -21.13 -14.81
C ILE A 208 -6.22 -21.07 -14.67
N PRO A 209 -6.94 -22.24 -14.78
CA PRO A 209 -8.37 -22.26 -14.57
C PRO A 209 -8.70 -21.93 -13.11
N TYR A 210 -9.81 -21.25 -12.87
CA TYR A 210 -10.24 -20.90 -11.51
C TYR A 210 -10.54 -22.11 -10.62
N THR A 211 -10.73 -23.30 -11.23
CA THR A 211 -10.95 -24.59 -10.55
C THR A 211 -9.66 -25.29 -10.18
N ASP A 212 -8.47 -24.72 -10.47
CA ASP A 212 -7.19 -25.37 -10.15
C ASP A 212 -7.06 -25.63 -8.66
N PRO A 213 -6.81 -26.86 -8.22
CA PRO A 213 -6.72 -27.21 -6.80
C PRO A 213 -5.62 -26.45 -6.06
N ASN A 214 -4.51 -26.12 -6.75
CA ASN A 214 -3.40 -25.39 -6.14
C ASN A 214 -3.73 -23.91 -6.00
N LEU A 215 -4.54 -23.35 -6.91
CA LEU A 215 -5.05 -21.98 -6.78
C LEU A 215 -6.04 -21.85 -5.62
N LEU A 216 -6.88 -22.88 -5.40
CA LEU A 216 -7.89 -22.92 -4.32
C LEU A 216 -7.29 -23.20 -2.94
N LYS A 217 -6.09 -23.79 -2.87
CA LYS A 217 -5.36 -24.03 -1.61
C LYS A 217 -4.64 -22.79 -1.07
N ASN A 218 -4.55 -21.72 -1.86
CA ASN A 218 -3.98 -20.45 -1.42
C ASN A 218 -4.87 -19.80 -0.35
N ASP A 219 -4.74 -20.28 0.87
CA ASP A 219 -5.19 -19.60 2.07
C ASP A 219 -4.09 -18.62 2.52
N ALA A 220 -4.45 -17.58 3.29
CA ALA A 220 -3.51 -16.64 3.86
C ALA A 220 -2.41 -17.29 4.73
N SER A 221 -2.62 -18.56 5.10
CA SER A 221 -1.67 -19.41 5.84
C SER A 221 -0.69 -20.19 4.96
N ASP A 222 -0.97 -20.37 3.67
CA ASP A 222 -0.13 -21.13 2.74
C ASP A 222 0.19 -20.32 1.48
N ILE A 223 1.21 -19.48 1.59
CA ILE A 223 1.76 -18.71 0.46
C ILE A 223 2.85 -19.47 -0.30
N SER A 224 3.00 -20.76 -0.02
CA SER A 224 4.04 -21.62 -0.63
C SER A 224 3.83 -21.81 -2.14
N VAL A 225 2.61 -21.64 -2.63
CA VAL A 225 2.26 -21.83 -4.04
C VAL A 225 1.66 -20.57 -4.64
N SER A 226 2.52 -19.66 -5.09
CA SER A 226 2.09 -18.46 -5.81
C SER A 226 1.56 -18.79 -7.21
N PRO A 227 0.52 -18.10 -7.73
CA PRO A 227 0.10 -18.21 -9.14
C PRO A 227 1.24 -17.96 -10.14
N PHE A 228 2.21 -17.13 -9.78
CA PHE A 228 3.42 -16.92 -10.58
C PHE A 228 4.26 -18.21 -10.67
N THR A 229 4.42 -18.93 -9.56
CA THR A 229 5.13 -20.22 -9.51
C THR A 229 4.43 -21.26 -10.37
N LEU A 230 3.10 -21.41 -10.21
CA LEU A 230 2.29 -22.36 -10.99
C LEU A 230 2.42 -22.14 -12.50
N LEU A 231 2.46 -20.88 -12.94
CA LEU A 231 2.61 -20.59 -14.36
C LEU A 231 3.97 -21.04 -14.91
N PHE A 232 5.06 -20.74 -14.20
CA PHE A 232 6.40 -21.16 -14.62
C PHE A 232 6.56 -22.68 -14.60
N GLU A 233 5.99 -23.39 -13.63
CA GLU A 233 5.96 -24.84 -13.58
C GLU A 233 5.23 -25.43 -14.79
N ARG A 234 4.05 -24.89 -15.14
CA ARG A 234 3.29 -25.27 -16.32
C ARG A 234 4.02 -24.97 -17.63
N ALA A 235 4.82 -23.91 -17.64
CA ALA A 235 5.68 -23.57 -18.79
C ALA A 235 6.95 -24.46 -18.88
N GLY A 236 7.10 -25.47 -18.00
CA GLY A 236 8.18 -26.46 -18.06
C GLY A 236 9.46 -26.08 -17.33
N PHE A 237 9.43 -25.04 -16.48
CA PHE A 237 10.59 -24.60 -15.69
C PHE A 237 10.62 -25.30 -14.33
N ALA A 238 11.27 -26.46 -14.21
CA ALA A 238 11.31 -27.28 -13.00
C ALA A 238 11.92 -26.59 -11.75
N ALA A 239 12.80 -25.60 -11.93
CA ALA A 239 13.40 -24.84 -10.83
C ALA A 239 12.60 -23.56 -10.48
N ALA A 240 11.42 -23.35 -11.07
CA ALA A 240 10.67 -22.12 -10.96
C ALA A 240 10.21 -21.81 -9.54
N ALA A 241 9.80 -22.82 -8.78
CA ALA A 241 9.28 -22.64 -7.42
C ALA A 241 10.29 -21.97 -6.48
N GLY A 242 11.51 -22.48 -6.40
CA GLY A 242 12.56 -21.89 -5.57
C GLY A 242 12.96 -20.49 -6.01
N LEU A 243 13.11 -20.26 -7.32
CA LEU A 243 13.45 -18.95 -7.86
C LEU A 243 12.32 -17.93 -7.58
N MET A 244 11.08 -18.33 -7.82
CA MET A 244 9.93 -17.42 -7.56
C MET A 244 9.77 -17.09 -6.09
N ASN A 245 9.94 -18.06 -5.19
CA ASN A 245 9.90 -17.80 -3.76
C ASN A 245 11.03 -16.84 -3.33
N ALA A 246 12.22 -16.94 -3.91
CA ALA A 246 13.31 -15.99 -3.67
C ALA A 246 12.94 -14.57 -4.14
N VAL A 247 12.30 -14.45 -5.31
CA VAL A 247 11.81 -13.15 -5.81
C VAL A 247 10.69 -12.59 -4.93
N ILE A 248 9.74 -13.43 -4.52
CA ILE A 248 8.66 -13.04 -3.59
C ILE A 248 9.26 -12.56 -2.27
N LEU A 249 10.21 -13.31 -1.69
CA LEU A 249 10.90 -12.91 -0.48
C LEU A 249 11.60 -11.55 -0.63
N SER A 250 12.30 -11.33 -1.75
CA SER A 250 12.94 -10.05 -2.03
C SER A 250 11.91 -8.90 -2.13
N ALA A 251 10.73 -9.17 -2.70
CA ALA A 251 9.65 -8.19 -2.82
C ALA A 251 9.03 -7.84 -1.45
N ILE A 252 8.81 -8.84 -0.60
CA ILE A 252 8.33 -8.69 0.78
C ILE A 252 9.32 -7.86 1.60
N LEU A 253 10.61 -8.21 1.57
CA LEU A 253 11.66 -7.49 2.30
C LEU A 253 11.81 -6.04 1.82
N SER A 254 11.68 -5.80 0.52
CA SER A 254 11.65 -4.44 -0.04
C SER A 254 10.44 -3.64 0.45
N ALA A 255 9.24 -4.23 0.48
CA ALA A 255 8.04 -3.56 0.99
C ALA A 255 8.20 -3.20 2.47
N GLY A 256 8.67 -4.12 3.30
CA GLY A 256 8.97 -3.89 4.71
C GLY A 256 10.05 -2.81 4.93
N ASN A 257 11.11 -2.81 4.12
CA ASN A 257 12.18 -1.81 4.19
C ASN A 257 11.66 -0.41 3.81
N SER A 258 10.88 -0.30 2.75
CA SER A 258 10.22 0.96 2.35
C SER A 258 9.23 1.44 3.41
N GLY A 259 8.50 0.51 4.03
CA GLY A 259 7.60 0.80 5.15
C GLY A 259 8.34 1.36 6.37
N MET A 260 9.50 0.78 6.71
CA MET A 260 10.35 1.26 7.81
C MET A 260 10.86 2.68 7.54
N TYR A 261 11.31 2.94 6.32
CA TYR A 261 11.72 4.29 5.90
C TYR A 261 10.55 5.29 5.99
N ALA A 262 9.41 4.97 5.36
CA ALA A 262 8.26 5.87 5.28
C ALA A 262 7.68 6.21 6.66
N SER A 263 7.47 5.20 7.53
CA SER A 263 6.94 5.41 8.87
C SER A 263 7.91 6.20 9.76
N THR A 264 9.21 5.90 9.67
CA THR A 264 10.25 6.65 10.41
C THR A 264 10.24 8.12 10.03
N ARG A 265 10.16 8.44 8.74
CA ARG A 265 10.08 9.82 8.22
C ARG A 265 8.77 10.50 8.61
N MET A 266 7.66 9.79 8.58
CA MET A 266 6.37 10.33 9.00
C MET A 266 6.39 10.75 10.48
N LEU A 267 6.88 9.89 11.38
CA LEU A 267 6.97 10.20 12.81
C LEU A 267 7.93 11.38 13.08
N TYR A 268 9.03 11.44 12.34
CA TYR A 268 9.96 12.56 12.38
C TYR A 268 9.29 13.87 11.95
N ASN A 269 8.55 13.88 10.84
CA ASN A 269 7.84 15.05 10.36
C ASN A 269 6.75 15.51 11.33
N LEU A 270 6.00 14.60 11.91
CA LEU A 270 5.04 14.91 12.97
C LEU A 270 5.71 15.62 14.16
N ALA A 271 6.91 15.19 14.52
CA ALA A 271 7.65 15.83 15.61
C ALA A 271 8.18 17.22 15.23
N LEU A 272 8.59 17.44 13.98
CA LEU A 272 8.96 18.77 13.47
C LEU A 272 7.76 19.74 13.46
N GLU A 273 6.57 19.24 13.10
CA GLU A 273 5.33 20.03 13.14
C GLU A 273 4.77 20.23 14.55
N GLY A 274 5.44 19.73 15.59
CA GLY A 274 4.97 19.81 16.98
C GLY A 274 3.76 18.89 17.29
N LYS A 275 3.47 17.94 16.40
CA LYS A 275 2.37 16.97 16.49
C LYS A 275 2.78 15.63 17.11
N ALA A 276 4.08 15.44 17.37
CA ALA A 276 4.63 14.31 18.10
C ALA A 276 5.69 14.78 19.11
N PRO A 277 6.08 13.95 20.09
CA PRO A 277 7.13 14.31 21.05
C PRO A 277 8.42 14.76 20.36
N ARG A 278 9.04 15.82 20.84
CA ARG A 278 10.32 16.38 20.33
C ARG A 278 11.46 15.37 20.29
N LEU A 279 11.36 14.28 21.05
CA LEU A 279 12.33 13.18 21.03
C LEU A 279 12.51 12.61 19.59
N PHE A 280 11.46 12.57 18.80
CA PHE A 280 11.46 12.00 17.44
C PHE A 280 12.01 12.96 16.38
N SER A 281 12.19 14.26 16.70
CA SER A 281 12.78 15.23 15.76
C SER A 281 14.31 15.25 15.78
N ARG A 282 14.95 14.42 16.63
CA ARG A 282 16.41 14.33 16.71
C ARG A 282 16.96 13.43 15.61
N VAL A 283 17.89 13.96 14.82
CA VAL A 283 18.61 13.21 13.77
C VAL A 283 20.03 12.90 14.19
N SER A 284 20.55 11.78 13.71
CA SER A 284 21.96 11.40 13.86
C SER A 284 22.86 12.23 12.94
N ARG A 285 24.18 12.10 13.07
CA ARG A 285 25.15 12.73 12.15
C ARG A 285 24.96 12.29 10.69
N SER A 286 24.40 11.11 10.45
CA SER A 286 24.07 10.58 9.13
C SER A 286 22.66 10.98 8.63
N GLY A 287 21.99 11.92 9.31
CA GLY A 287 20.66 12.41 8.92
C GLY A 287 19.49 11.46 9.22
N VAL A 288 19.73 10.38 9.98
CA VAL A 288 18.70 9.39 10.31
C VAL A 288 18.00 9.78 11.63
N PRO A 289 16.67 9.84 11.70
CA PRO A 289 15.91 10.10 12.92
C PRO A 289 15.81 8.81 13.78
N ARG A 290 16.90 8.47 14.49
CA ARG A 290 17.05 7.19 15.20
C ARG A 290 15.94 6.88 16.18
N ASN A 291 15.47 7.88 16.95
CA ASN A 291 14.42 7.64 17.93
C ASN A 291 13.07 7.29 17.26
N ALA A 292 12.76 7.90 16.12
CA ALA A 292 11.60 7.54 15.32
C ALA A 292 11.77 6.13 14.72
N LEU A 293 12.99 5.77 14.29
CA LEU A 293 13.30 4.43 13.80
C LEU A 293 13.13 3.37 14.91
N TYR A 294 13.61 3.63 16.13
CA TYR A 294 13.41 2.71 17.26
C TYR A 294 11.92 2.49 17.56
N ALA A 295 11.11 3.57 17.61
CA ALA A 295 9.68 3.47 17.85
C ALA A 295 8.97 2.66 16.74
N THR A 296 9.32 2.90 15.49
CA THR A 296 8.81 2.14 14.33
C THR A 296 9.20 0.67 14.41
N THR A 297 10.46 0.37 14.72
CA THR A 297 10.96 -1.01 14.87
C THR A 297 10.26 -1.75 16.00
N LEU A 298 9.94 -1.05 17.11
CA LEU A 298 9.20 -1.64 18.22
C LEU A 298 7.78 -2.08 17.78
N VAL A 299 7.10 -1.29 16.94
CA VAL A 299 5.82 -1.72 16.36
C VAL A 299 6.03 -2.87 15.37
N GLY A 300 7.07 -2.82 14.54
CA GLY A 300 7.45 -3.93 13.66
C GLY A 300 7.68 -5.26 14.40
N ALA A 301 8.12 -5.20 15.66
CA ALA A 301 8.29 -6.37 16.52
C ALA A 301 6.97 -7.07 16.91
N LEU A 302 5.80 -6.53 16.55
CA LEU A 302 4.51 -7.24 16.67
C LEU A 302 4.48 -8.54 15.85
N CYS A 303 5.38 -8.72 14.88
CA CYS A 303 5.55 -10.01 14.19
C CYS A 303 5.85 -11.16 15.17
N PHE A 304 6.48 -10.91 16.30
CA PHE A 304 6.78 -11.93 17.30
C PHE A 304 5.56 -12.46 18.06
N LEU A 305 4.38 -11.84 17.91
CA LEU A 305 3.12 -12.38 18.44
C LEU A 305 2.74 -13.72 17.80
N THR A 306 3.34 -14.08 16.65
CA THR A 306 3.18 -15.38 16.01
C THR A 306 3.53 -16.54 16.93
N SER A 307 4.48 -16.37 17.83
CA SER A 307 4.85 -17.38 18.83
C SER A 307 3.74 -17.69 19.84
N ALA A 308 2.81 -16.77 20.06
CA ALA A 308 1.73 -16.91 21.03
C ALA A 308 0.37 -17.26 20.38
N PHE A 309 0.11 -16.75 19.17
CA PHE A 309 -1.21 -16.80 18.53
C PHE A 309 -1.20 -17.56 17.19
N GLY A 310 -0.04 -17.97 16.69
CA GLY A 310 0.14 -18.62 15.40
C GLY A 310 0.28 -17.65 14.22
N ASP A 311 0.95 -18.12 13.17
CA ASP A 311 1.38 -17.29 12.03
C ASP A 311 0.21 -16.73 11.24
N SER A 312 -0.75 -17.58 10.86
CA SER A 312 -1.93 -17.20 10.07
C SER A 312 -2.81 -16.17 10.77
N THR A 313 -3.06 -16.37 12.06
CA THR A 313 -3.89 -15.46 12.86
C THR A 313 -3.25 -14.08 12.96
N VAL A 314 -1.97 -14.02 13.31
CA VAL A 314 -1.24 -12.76 13.46
C VAL A 314 -1.09 -12.06 12.12
N TYR A 315 -0.77 -12.79 11.06
CA TYR A 315 -0.69 -12.25 9.71
C TYR A 315 -2.00 -11.57 9.30
N THR A 316 -3.12 -12.25 9.48
CA THR A 316 -4.45 -11.71 9.15
C THR A 316 -4.79 -10.44 9.96
N TRP A 317 -4.49 -10.41 11.26
CA TRP A 317 -4.71 -9.22 12.09
C TRP A 317 -3.88 -8.02 11.63
N LEU A 318 -2.59 -8.25 11.37
CA LEU A 318 -1.67 -7.20 10.92
C LEU A 318 -2.07 -6.67 9.54
N LEU A 319 -2.41 -7.57 8.62
CA LEU A 319 -2.83 -7.23 7.26
C LEU A 319 -4.12 -6.40 7.26
N ASN A 320 -5.13 -6.84 8.00
CA ASN A 320 -6.41 -6.14 8.10
C ASN A 320 -6.24 -4.73 8.72
N THR A 321 -5.46 -4.65 9.79
CA THR A 321 -5.19 -3.37 10.47
C THR A 321 -4.43 -2.41 9.54
N SER A 322 -3.39 -2.88 8.86
CA SER A 322 -2.64 -2.10 7.88
C SER A 322 -3.55 -1.66 6.72
N GLY A 323 -4.32 -2.57 6.14
CA GLY A 323 -5.24 -2.26 5.04
C GLY A 323 -6.22 -1.15 5.39
N MET A 324 -6.84 -1.23 6.56
CA MET A 324 -7.78 -0.22 7.05
C MET A 324 -7.13 1.16 7.21
N CYS A 325 -5.93 1.22 7.79
CA CYS A 325 -5.19 2.46 7.96
C CYS A 325 -4.85 3.11 6.60
N GLY A 326 -4.50 2.29 5.60
CA GLY A 326 -4.23 2.77 4.24
C GLY A 326 -5.46 3.35 3.56
N PHE A 327 -6.62 2.73 3.72
CA PHE A 327 -7.88 3.28 3.17
C PHE A 327 -8.27 4.60 3.85
N ILE A 328 -8.05 4.75 5.15
CA ILE A 328 -8.25 6.03 5.84
C ILE A 328 -7.35 7.13 5.24
N ALA A 329 -6.09 6.81 4.93
CA ALA A 329 -5.19 7.75 4.28
C ALA A 329 -5.68 8.13 2.87
N TRP A 330 -6.19 7.18 2.09
CA TRP A 330 -6.75 7.45 0.76
C TRP A 330 -8.02 8.31 0.79
N LEU A 331 -8.91 8.10 1.77
CA LEU A 331 -10.04 8.99 2.03
C LEU A 331 -9.54 10.41 2.35
N GLY A 332 -8.46 10.50 3.13
CA GLY A 332 -7.81 11.77 3.43
C GLY A 332 -7.26 12.49 2.19
N ILE A 333 -6.65 11.76 1.26
CA ILE A 333 -6.16 12.31 -0.02
C ILE A 333 -7.34 12.86 -0.85
N ALA A 334 -8.39 12.07 -1.02
CA ALA A 334 -9.52 12.44 -1.85
C ALA A 334 -10.24 13.70 -1.34
N ILE A 335 -10.53 13.77 -0.03
CA ILE A 335 -11.20 14.92 0.58
C ILE A 335 -10.30 16.16 0.57
N SER A 336 -9.01 16.00 0.84
CA SER A 336 -8.04 17.11 0.82
C SER A 336 -7.94 17.73 -0.56
N HIS A 337 -7.84 16.92 -1.62
CA HIS A 337 -7.79 17.40 -3.00
C HIS A 337 -9.09 18.11 -3.42
N TYR A 338 -10.25 17.54 -3.11
CA TYR A 338 -11.52 18.18 -3.41
C TYR A 338 -11.62 19.57 -2.79
N ARG A 339 -11.24 19.68 -1.51
CA ARG A 339 -11.25 20.95 -0.77
C ARG A 339 -10.17 21.92 -1.25
N PHE A 340 -8.96 21.43 -1.53
CA PHE A 340 -7.88 22.23 -2.12
C PHE A 340 -8.33 22.94 -3.40
N ARG A 341 -8.83 22.17 -4.37
CA ARG A 341 -9.27 22.72 -5.65
C ARG A 341 -10.38 23.76 -5.48
N LYS A 342 -11.36 23.50 -4.59
CA LYS A 342 -12.43 24.45 -4.27
C LYS A 342 -11.89 25.72 -3.61
N GLY A 343 -10.99 25.60 -2.63
CA GLY A 343 -10.37 26.75 -1.95
C GLY A 343 -9.45 27.55 -2.87
N TYR A 344 -8.65 26.87 -3.69
CA TYR A 344 -7.77 27.50 -4.67
C TYR A 344 -8.54 28.38 -5.65
N LEU A 345 -9.64 27.87 -6.22
CA LEU A 345 -10.51 28.63 -7.12
C LEU A 345 -11.27 29.77 -6.39
N ALA A 346 -11.74 29.53 -5.15
CA ALA A 346 -12.44 30.54 -4.36
C ALA A 346 -11.54 31.73 -4.00
N GLN A 347 -10.23 31.54 -3.98
CA GLN A 347 -9.23 32.61 -3.75
C GLN A 347 -8.69 33.22 -5.04
N GLY A 348 -9.31 32.95 -6.19
CA GLY A 348 -8.92 33.53 -7.49
C GLY A 348 -7.77 32.78 -8.20
N GLY A 349 -7.38 31.62 -7.71
CA GLY A 349 -6.36 30.78 -8.38
C GLY A 349 -6.83 30.33 -9.77
N ARG A 350 -5.91 30.32 -10.74
CA ARG A 350 -6.19 29.89 -12.13
C ARG A 350 -5.70 28.46 -12.34
N LEU A 351 -6.48 27.63 -12.99
CA LEU A 351 -6.13 26.23 -13.24
C LEU A 351 -4.89 26.07 -14.14
N GLU A 352 -4.60 27.08 -14.97
CA GLU A 352 -3.44 27.11 -15.84
C GLU A 352 -2.12 27.23 -15.06
N ASP A 353 -2.17 27.81 -13.85
CA ASP A 353 -0.99 28.05 -13.01
C ASP A 353 -0.57 26.78 -12.21
N LEU A 354 -1.41 25.73 -12.21
CA LEU A 354 -1.08 24.45 -11.58
C LEU A 354 -0.04 23.68 -12.41
N PRO A 355 1.12 23.27 -11.84
CA PRO A 355 2.15 22.51 -12.55
C PRO A 355 1.65 21.17 -13.10
N TYR A 356 0.69 20.58 -12.40
CA TYR A 356 -0.02 19.38 -12.79
C TYR A 356 -1.50 19.53 -12.43
N ARG A 357 -2.38 19.09 -13.32
CA ARG A 357 -3.82 19.17 -13.14
C ARG A 357 -4.48 17.82 -13.24
N ALA A 358 -5.14 17.36 -12.18
CA ALA A 358 -5.99 16.18 -12.22
C ALA A 358 -7.20 16.45 -13.14
N LYS A 359 -7.35 15.57 -14.13
CA LYS A 359 -8.49 15.61 -15.05
C LYS A 359 -9.76 15.13 -14.36
N LEU A 360 -10.93 15.44 -14.92
CA LEU A 360 -12.23 15.00 -14.44
C LEU A 360 -12.57 15.44 -12.99
N PHE A 361 -12.10 16.59 -12.58
CA PHE A 361 -12.59 17.21 -11.34
C PHE A 361 -14.02 17.77 -11.55
N PRO A 362 -14.98 17.60 -10.63
CA PRO A 362 -14.85 16.97 -9.30
C PRO A 362 -15.11 15.45 -9.29
N PHE A 363 -15.44 14.85 -10.43
CA PHE A 363 -15.80 13.41 -10.50
C PHE A 363 -14.70 12.50 -9.96
N GLY A 364 -13.43 12.72 -10.36
CA GLY A 364 -12.30 11.87 -9.94
C GLY A 364 -12.18 11.70 -8.43
N PRO A 365 -11.95 12.77 -7.65
CA PRO A 365 -11.84 12.67 -6.20
C PRO A 365 -13.13 12.19 -5.51
N LEU A 366 -14.33 12.53 -6.02
CA LEU A 366 -15.60 12.08 -5.45
C LEU A 366 -15.83 10.58 -5.69
N PHE A 367 -15.56 10.09 -6.90
CA PHE A 367 -15.59 8.67 -7.22
C PHE A 367 -14.63 7.87 -6.36
N ALA A 368 -13.38 8.35 -6.26
CA ALA A 368 -12.36 7.70 -5.46
C ALA A 368 -12.75 7.68 -3.97
N PHE A 369 -13.29 8.77 -3.44
CA PHE A 369 -13.79 8.84 -2.07
C PHE A 369 -14.94 7.86 -1.83
N ALA A 370 -15.97 7.87 -2.69
CA ALA A 370 -17.13 7.01 -2.54
C ALA A 370 -16.76 5.53 -2.60
N LEU A 371 -15.97 5.12 -3.60
CA LEU A 371 -15.55 3.73 -3.73
C LEU A 371 -14.63 3.30 -2.60
N CYS A 372 -13.69 4.15 -2.18
CA CYS A 372 -12.83 3.88 -1.03
C CYS A 372 -13.65 3.74 0.26
N MET A 373 -14.70 4.55 0.45
CA MET A 373 -15.61 4.43 1.60
C MET A 373 -16.36 3.09 1.57
N VAL A 374 -16.86 2.67 0.40
CA VAL A 374 -17.52 1.35 0.25
C VAL A 374 -16.56 0.22 0.60
N ILE A 375 -15.32 0.27 0.10
CA ILE A 375 -14.29 -0.72 0.43
C ILE A 375 -13.99 -0.72 1.93
N THR A 376 -13.78 0.45 2.52
CA THR A 376 -13.47 0.60 3.94
C THR A 376 -14.57 0.00 4.82
N LEU A 377 -15.83 0.27 4.53
CA LEU A 377 -16.97 -0.24 5.31
C LEU A 377 -17.26 -1.71 5.04
N GLY A 378 -16.96 -2.19 3.82
CA GLY A 378 -17.21 -3.57 3.42
C GLY A 378 -16.06 -4.54 3.67
N GLN A 379 -14.92 -4.11 4.22
CA GLN A 379 -13.67 -4.89 4.32
C GLN A 379 -13.86 -6.32 4.85
N ASN A 380 -14.72 -6.51 5.85
CA ASN A 380 -14.99 -7.80 6.44
C ASN A 380 -16.52 -8.04 6.59
N TYR A 381 -17.25 -7.82 5.50
CA TYR A 381 -18.71 -7.98 5.53
C TYR A 381 -19.14 -9.43 5.81
N GLN A 382 -18.30 -10.42 5.46
CA GLN A 382 -18.57 -11.84 5.70
C GLN A 382 -18.68 -12.16 7.19
N ALA A 383 -17.92 -11.47 8.04
CA ALA A 383 -18.00 -11.62 9.48
C ALA A 383 -19.35 -11.13 10.06
N LEU A 384 -20.10 -10.30 9.31
CA LEU A 384 -21.45 -9.81 9.69
C LEU A 384 -22.58 -10.71 9.18
N VAL A 385 -22.36 -11.41 8.05
CA VAL A 385 -23.42 -12.15 7.33
C VAL A 385 -23.39 -13.65 7.63
N GLY A 386 -22.34 -14.16 8.30
CA GLY A 386 -22.23 -15.55 8.71
C GLY A 386 -23.29 -15.97 9.75
N GLU A 387 -23.46 -17.29 9.96
CA GLU A 387 -24.39 -17.83 10.96
C GLU A 387 -24.12 -17.33 12.40
N ARG A 388 -22.89 -16.98 12.68
CA ARG A 388 -22.45 -16.31 13.92
C ARG A 388 -21.58 -15.12 13.59
N ILE A 389 -21.80 -14.00 14.26
CA ILE A 389 -20.99 -12.80 14.12
C ILE A 389 -19.59 -13.07 14.69
N ASP A 390 -18.56 -12.91 13.85
CA ASP A 390 -17.16 -12.96 14.30
C ASP A 390 -16.73 -11.61 14.87
N TRP A 391 -16.97 -11.42 16.18
CA TRP A 391 -16.62 -10.17 16.88
C TRP A 391 -15.11 -9.91 16.91
N ILE A 392 -14.28 -10.96 16.97
CA ILE A 392 -12.81 -10.82 17.01
C ILE A 392 -12.30 -10.36 15.64
N GLY A 393 -12.77 -11.00 14.57
CA GLY A 393 -12.42 -10.60 13.20
C GLY A 393 -12.90 -9.18 12.86
N LEU A 394 -14.12 -8.80 13.31
CA LEU A 394 -14.62 -7.43 13.16
C LEU A 394 -13.76 -6.41 13.91
N LEU A 395 -13.42 -6.70 15.18
CA LEU A 395 -12.58 -5.83 15.97
C LEU A 395 -11.19 -5.68 15.33
N ALA A 396 -10.56 -6.78 14.94
CA ALA A 396 -9.26 -6.76 14.28
C ALA A 396 -9.26 -5.95 12.97
N THR A 397 -10.36 -6.03 12.21
CA THR A 397 -10.48 -5.28 10.94
C THR A 397 -10.76 -3.79 11.18
N TYR A 398 -11.73 -3.46 12.02
CA TYR A 398 -12.28 -2.11 12.10
C TYR A 398 -11.72 -1.25 13.24
N ILE A 399 -10.87 -1.77 14.14
CA ILE A 399 -10.35 -1.03 15.30
C ILE A 399 -9.66 0.30 14.91
N SER A 400 -9.05 0.36 13.75
CA SER A 400 -8.38 1.56 13.27
C SER A 400 -9.33 2.73 13.01
N LEU A 401 -10.60 2.47 12.63
CA LEU A 401 -11.59 3.52 12.40
C LEU A 401 -11.97 4.28 13.67
N PRO A 402 -12.46 3.62 14.74
CA PRO A 402 -12.78 4.31 15.99
C PRO A 402 -11.54 4.94 16.63
N LEU A 403 -10.34 4.34 16.51
CA LEU A 403 -9.10 4.94 16.98
C LEU A 403 -8.78 6.23 16.23
N PHE A 404 -8.87 6.21 14.89
CA PHE A 404 -8.69 7.41 14.08
C PHE A 404 -9.66 8.52 14.47
N LEU A 405 -10.94 8.19 14.61
CA LEU A 405 -11.97 9.14 15.03
C LEU A 405 -11.70 9.69 16.44
N ALA A 406 -11.31 8.83 17.37
CA ALA A 406 -10.99 9.23 18.75
C ALA A 406 -9.78 10.19 18.78
N ILE A 407 -8.73 9.91 18.01
CA ILE A 407 -7.55 10.77 17.88
C ILE A 407 -7.94 12.12 17.26
N TRP A 408 -8.70 12.11 16.17
CA TRP A 408 -9.16 13.31 15.49
C TRP A 408 -10.04 14.19 16.39
N LEU A 409 -11.11 13.61 16.93
CA LEU A 409 -12.06 14.33 17.76
C LEU A 409 -11.43 14.79 19.10
N GLY A 410 -10.56 13.97 19.70
CA GLY A 410 -9.81 14.31 20.89
C GLY A 410 -8.88 15.52 20.68
N TYR A 411 -8.13 15.53 19.56
CA TYR A 411 -7.29 16.68 19.20
C TYR A 411 -8.13 17.91 18.92
N ARG A 412 -9.20 17.77 18.13
CA ARG A 412 -10.15 18.83 17.83
C ARG A 412 -10.72 19.48 19.10
N TRP A 413 -11.14 18.68 20.06
CA TRP A 413 -11.68 19.14 21.33
C TRP A 413 -10.61 19.88 22.13
N LYS A 414 -9.41 19.28 22.29
CA LYS A 414 -8.31 19.86 23.10
C LYS A 414 -7.77 21.15 22.49
N LYS A 415 -7.63 21.24 21.18
CA LYS A 415 -7.05 22.38 20.45
C LYS A 415 -8.11 23.36 19.93
N ARG A 416 -9.40 23.05 20.11
CA ARG A 416 -10.53 23.84 19.56
C ARG A 416 -10.39 24.03 18.04
N ALA A 417 -9.82 23.06 17.34
CA ALA A 417 -9.62 23.10 15.91
C ALA A 417 -10.98 23.19 15.17
N ARG A 418 -11.00 23.91 14.04
CA ARG A 418 -12.21 24.13 13.24
C ARG A 418 -11.93 23.77 11.78
N PHE A 419 -12.97 23.36 11.07
CA PHE A 419 -12.87 23.19 9.63
C PHE A 419 -12.44 24.47 8.95
N VAL A 420 -11.39 24.38 8.11
CA VAL A 420 -10.84 25.52 7.38
C VAL A 420 -11.85 25.94 6.32
N ARG A 421 -12.21 27.23 6.29
CA ARG A 421 -13.09 27.77 5.24
C ARG A 421 -12.32 27.96 3.94
N TYR A 422 -12.98 27.88 2.79
CA TYR A 422 -12.34 27.94 1.48
C TYR A 422 -11.51 29.23 1.27
N HIS A 423 -11.97 30.37 1.79
CA HIS A 423 -11.28 31.65 1.69
C HIS A 423 -10.14 31.84 2.72
N GLU A 424 -10.08 30.98 3.74
CA GLU A 424 -9.09 31.00 4.81
C GLU A 424 -8.00 29.91 4.61
N MET A 425 -8.14 29.08 3.57
CA MET A 425 -7.17 28.03 3.30
C MET A 425 -5.80 28.61 2.94
N ASP A 426 -4.77 28.06 3.53
CA ASP A 426 -3.40 28.33 3.09
C ASP A 426 -3.12 27.54 1.79
N VAL A 427 -3.40 28.19 0.66
CA VAL A 427 -3.12 27.67 -0.69
C VAL A 427 -1.82 28.25 -1.26
N SER A 428 -0.98 28.87 -0.44
CA SER A 428 0.30 29.38 -0.90
C SER A 428 1.21 28.23 -1.33
N PRO A 429 1.88 28.32 -2.50
CA PRO A 429 2.91 27.36 -2.87
C PRO A 429 4.05 27.45 -1.85
N THR A 430 4.55 26.31 -1.40
CA THR A 430 5.78 26.30 -0.61
C THR A 430 6.92 26.79 -1.48
N ASN A 431 7.58 27.86 -1.06
CA ASN A 431 8.82 28.30 -1.68
C ASN A 431 9.87 27.21 -1.43
N THR A 432 10.16 26.43 -2.47
CA THR A 432 11.31 25.51 -2.52
C THR A 432 12.56 26.28 -2.89
#